data_e13bc97d1e33523669cf70c899c96970
#
_entry.id   e13bc97d1e33523669cf70c899c96970
#
_cell.length_a   1.000
_cell.length_b   1.000
_cell.length_c   1.000
_cell.angle_alpha   90.00
_cell.angle_beta   90.00
_cell.angle_gamma   90.00
#
_symmetry.space_group_name_H-M   'P 1'
#
loop_
_entity.id
_entity.type
_entity.pdbx_description
1 polymer ?
#
loop_
_entity_poly.entity_id
_entity_poly.type
_entity_poly.pdbx_seq_one_letter_code
_entity_poly.pdbx_strand_id
1 'polypeptide(L)'
;VFENIMSRSIGEIEYNENERLNLGASFKECEEENVIVGGPSEIHLIQKTTKVEKSSEDEEAENNEEEIDNIQLEARMVGKIIKDLMKPDEDGNITKVYDKKTDSYKPVDFKDIVILLRATSNWAPVFVDELMNMDIPTYADTGVGYFDTIEIKTILSLLQIIDNPMQDIPLLAVLKSPMYSF
;
A
#
# COMPACT_ATOMS: atom_id res chain seq x y z
N VAL A 1 22.57 6.16 -5.26
CA VAL A 1 21.55 5.36 -5.94
C VAL A 1 20.86 6.23 -6.99
N PHE A 2 20.28 7.37 -6.64
CA PHE A 2 19.54 8.23 -7.58
C PHE A 2 20.40 8.76 -8.73
N GLU A 3 21.65 9.13 -8.51
CA GLU A 3 22.58 9.60 -9.54
C GLU A 3 22.83 8.56 -10.66
N ASN A 4 22.72 7.27 -10.32
CA ASN A 4 22.93 6.18 -11.29
C ASN A 4 21.65 5.81 -12.04
N ILE A 5 20.49 6.00 -11.44
CA ILE A 5 19.19 5.60 -12.01
C ILE A 5 18.54 6.77 -12.77
N MET A 6 18.66 7.99 -12.24
CA MET A 6 18.10 9.19 -12.85
C MET A 6 19.11 9.87 -13.79
N SER A 7 19.51 9.16 -14.84
CA SER A 7 20.27 9.71 -15.94
C SER A 7 19.34 9.97 -17.13
N ARG A 8 19.74 10.87 -18.04
CA ARG A 8 18.96 11.15 -19.27
C ARG A 8 18.69 9.89 -20.11
N SER A 9 19.57 8.88 -20.01
CA SER A 9 19.47 7.63 -20.77
C SER A 9 18.51 6.60 -20.15
N ILE A 10 18.23 6.67 -18.84
CA ILE A 10 17.42 5.69 -18.12
C ILE A 10 16.15 6.32 -17.56
N GLY A 11 16.25 7.48 -16.91
CA GLY A 11 15.13 8.14 -16.25
C GLY A 11 14.64 9.40 -16.92
N GLU A 12 15.21 9.76 -18.10
CA GLU A 12 14.90 10.98 -18.89
C GLU A 12 15.13 12.31 -18.15
N ILE A 13 15.56 12.25 -16.89
CA ILE A 13 15.80 13.40 -16.02
C ILE A 13 17.26 13.40 -15.60
N GLU A 14 17.91 14.55 -15.67
CA GLU A 14 19.26 14.74 -15.16
C GLU A 14 19.18 15.13 -13.67
N TYR A 15 19.63 14.22 -12.79
CA TYR A 15 19.65 14.45 -11.35
C TYR A 15 20.76 15.45 -10.99
N ASN A 16 20.42 16.71 -10.97
CA ASN A 16 21.32 17.83 -10.67
C ASN A 16 21.08 18.37 -9.24
N GLU A 17 21.77 19.45 -8.88
CA GLU A 17 21.69 20.03 -7.54
C GLU A 17 20.28 20.51 -7.16
N ASN A 18 19.43 20.87 -8.14
CA ASN A 18 18.07 21.34 -7.89
C ASN A 18 17.10 20.20 -7.56
N GLU A 19 17.32 19.02 -8.13
CA GLU A 19 16.53 17.80 -7.87
C GLU A 19 17.07 16.97 -6.70
N ARG A 20 18.23 17.35 -6.15
CA ARG A 20 18.89 16.61 -5.08
C ARG A 20 18.05 16.59 -3.81
N LEU A 21 17.78 15.41 -3.32
CA LEU A 21 17.12 15.23 -2.03
C LEU A 21 18.08 15.64 -0.90
N ASN A 22 17.68 16.64 -0.15
CA ASN A 22 18.43 17.11 1.00
C ASN A 22 17.85 16.52 2.28
N LEU A 23 18.73 16.12 3.21
CA LEU A 23 18.32 15.66 4.52
C LEU A 23 17.68 16.80 5.30
N GLY A 24 16.36 16.75 5.49
CA GLY A 24 15.59 17.79 6.18
C GLY A 24 15.49 17.60 7.70
N ALA A 25 15.96 16.48 8.23
CA ALA A 25 15.92 16.18 9.66
C ALA A 25 17.31 15.81 10.18
N SER A 26 17.63 16.27 11.38
CA SER A 26 18.79 15.80 12.13
C SER A 26 18.33 14.73 13.12
N PHE A 27 18.97 13.56 13.07
CA PHE A 27 18.77 12.50 14.03
C PHE A 27 19.97 12.46 14.96
N LYS A 28 19.72 12.18 16.25
CA LYS A 28 20.80 11.91 17.19
C LYS A 28 21.45 10.58 16.83
N GLU A 29 22.75 10.47 17.07
CA GLU A 29 23.43 9.18 16.95
C GLU A 29 22.92 8.23 18.04
N CYS A 30 22.74 6.96 17.70
CA CYS A 30 22.41 5.94 18.66
C CYS A 30 23.73 5.37 19.22
N GLU A 31 23.94 5.53 20.50
CA GLU A 31 25.14 5.04 21.21
C GLU A 31 24.96 3.62 21.77
N GLU A 32 23.78 3.03 21.58
CA GLU A 32 23.49 1.69 22.07
C GLU A 32 24.14 0.61 21.20
N GLU A 33 24.78 -0.36 21.83
CA GLU A 33 25.28 -1.56 21.16
C GLU A 33 24.12 -2.48 20.76
N ASN A 34 24.29 -3.27 19.68
CA ASN A 34 23.29 -4.22 19.18
C ASN A 34 21.97 -3.57 18.71
N VAL A 35 22.06 -2.42 18.07
CA VAL A 35 20.91 -1.70 17.51
C VAL A 35 21.17 -1.37 16.04
N ILE A 36 20.16 -1.64 15.23
CA ILE A 36 20.16 -1.26 13.80
C ILE A 36 19.34 0.02 13.67
N VAL A 37 19.99 1.10 13.24
CA VAL A 37 19.36 2.38 12.95
C VAL A 37 19.74 2.78 11.54
N GLY A 38 18.73 3.02 10.69
CA GLY A 38 18.96 3.48 9.32
C GLY A 38 19.76 2.47 8.50
N GLY A 39 19.29 1.24 8.44
CA GLY A 39 19.89 0.17 7.63
C GLY A 39 20.14 0.55 6.17
N PRO A 40 20.90 -0.22 5.42
CA PRO A 40 21.19 0.02 4.01
C PRO A 40 19.91 0.01 3.18
N SER A 41 19.92 0.74 2.06
CA SER A 41 18.84 0.60 1.07
C SER A 41 18.95 -0.77 0.40
N GLU A 42 17.86 -1.52 0.43
CA GLU A 42 17.77 -2.87 -0.17
C GLU A 42 16.91 -2.86 -1.42
N ILE A 43 17.28 -3.68 -2.39
CA ILE A 43 16.49 -3.92 -3.60
C ILE A 43 16.16 -5.40 -3.65
N HIS A 44 14.88 -5.70 -3.60
CA HIS A 44 14.36 -7.07 -3.71
C HIS A 44 13.76 -7.27 -5.10
N LEU A 45 14.23 -8.29 -5.82
CA LEU A 45 13.75 -8.65 -7.15
C LEU A 45 12.90 -9.92 -7.07
N ILE A 46 11.67 -9.84 -7.56
CA ILE A 46 10.75 -10.97 -7.65
C ILE A 46 10.69 -11.44 -9.10
N GLN A 47 11.04 -12.70 -9.32
CA GLN A 47 10.88 -13.31 -10.64
C GLN A 47 9.42 -13.73 -10.80
N LYS A 48 8.71 -13.04 -11.69
CA LYS A 48 7.33 -13.38 -12.06
C LYS A 48 7.36 -14.57 -13.03
N THR A 49 6.52 -15.56 -12.80
CA THR A 49 6.34 -16.67 -13.72
C THR A 49 5.35 -16.25 -14.78
N THR A 50 5.83 -15.86 -15.95
CA THR A 50 4.96 -15.63 -17.11
C THR A 50 4.54 -17.00 -17.63
N LYS A 51 3.25 -17.34 -17.56
CA LYS A 51 2.73 -18.52 -18.26
C LYS A 51 2.86 -18.26 -19.74
N VAL A 52 3.43 -19.24 -20.44
CA VAL A 52 3.65 -19.20 -21.89
C VAL A 52 2.32 -19.04 -22.61
N GLU A 53 2.30 -18.13 -23.59
CA GLU A 53 1.22 -17.79 -24.50
C GLU A 53 0.31 -18.97 -24.87
N LYS A 54 -0.95 -18.88 -24.51
CA LYS A 54 -2.04 -19.60 -25.16
C LYS A 54 -2.95 -18.60 -25.87
N SER A 55 -3.15 -18.89 -27.13
CA SER A 55 -3.92 -18.09 -28.07
C SER A 55 -5.40 -18.00 -27.70
N SER A 56 -5.95 -16.77 -27.82
CA SER A 56 -7.31 -16.35 -28.16
C SER A 56 -8.46 -16.40 -27.12
N GLU A 57 -9.08 -15.27 -26.99
CA GLU A 57 -10.46 -14.93 -26.62
C GLU A 57 -10.85 -14.72 -25.14
N ASP A 58 -9.99 -15.13 -24.16
CA ASP A 58 -10.26 -14.85 -22.71
C ASP A 58 -9.18 -13.95 -22.08
N GLU A 59 -8.46 -13.18 -22.88
CA GLU A 59 -7.23 -12.46 -22.49
C GLU A 59 -7.43 -11.41 -21.37
N GLU A 60 -8.60 -10.77 -21.29
CA GLU A 60 -8.82 -9.70 -20.29
C GLU A 60 -9.05 -10.26 -18.87
N ALA A 61 -9.72 -11.41 -18.74
CA ALA A 61 -9.96 -12.02 -17.44
C ALA A 61 -8.69 -12.69 -16.90
N GLU A 62 -7.94 -13.41 -17.74
CA GLU A 62 -6.69 -14.07 -17.38
C GLU A 62 -5.60 -13.04 -17.01
N ASN A 63 -5.50 -11.93 -17.73
CA ASN A 63 -4.56 -10.85 -17.41
C ASN A 63 -4.84 -10.21 -16.05
N ASN A 64 -6.11 -10.06 -15.67
CA ASN A 64 -6.48 -9.52 -14.36
C ASN A 64 -6.13 -10.49 -13.22
N GLU A 65 -6.34 -11.80 -13.42
CA GLU A 65 -5.97 -12.82 -12.42
C GLU A 65 -4.44 -12.91 -12.24
N GLU A 66 -3.68 -12.89 -13.32
CA GLU A 66 -2.20 -12.87 -13.25
C GLU A 66 -1.66 -11.60 -12.60
N GLU A 67 -2.28 -10.46 -12.83
CA GLU A 67 -1.88 -9.20 -12.19
C GLU A 67 -2.14 -9.28 -10.67
N ILE A 68 -3.27 -9.79 -10.24
CA ILE A 68 -3.61 -9.99 -8.82
C ILE A 68 -2.63 -10.95 -8.17
N ASP A 69 -2.32 -12.09 -8.79
CA ASP A 69 -1.35 -13.07 -8.29
C ASP A 69 0.04 -12.43 -8.09
N ASN A 70 0.47 -11.59 -9.03
CA ASN A 70 1.73 -10.87 -8.94
C ASN A 70 1.74 -9.86 -7.79
N ILE A 71 0.65 -9.13 -7.58
CA ILE A 71 0.51 -8.18 -6.46
C ILE A 71 0.54 -8.91 -5.12
N GLN A 72 -0.13 -10.06 -5.03
CA GLN A 72 -0.13 -10.90 -3.83
C GLN A 72 1.29 -11.40 -3.48
N LEU A 73 2.07 -11.83 -4.48
CA LEU A 73 3.46 -12.24 -4.27
C LEU A 73 4.31 -11.09 -3.72
N GLU A 74 4.16 -9.89 -4.27
CA GLU A 74 4.84 -8.70 -3.77
C GLU A 74 4.41 -8.38 -2.33
N ALA A 75 3.12 -8.41 -2.03
CA ALA A 75 2.59 -8.17 -0.69
C ALA A 75 3.11 -9.18 0.35
N ARG A 76 3.14 -10.48 0.00
CA ARG A 76 3.69 -11.53 0.86
C ARG A 76 5.18 -11.36 1.12
N MET A 77 5.94 -10.95 0.11
CA MET A 77 7.36 -10.65 0.28
C MET A 77 7.56 -9.47 1.23
N VAL A 78 6.81 -8.37 1.04
CA VAL A 78 6.84 -7.20 1.93
C VAL A 78 6.46 -7.61 3.35
N GLY A 79 5.41 -8.43 3.52
CA GLY A 79 4.99 -8.94 4.83
C GLY A 79 6.08 -9.76 5.52
N LYS A 80 6.83 -10.56 4.77
CA LYS A 80 7.98 -11.30 5.30
C LYS A 80 9.08 -10.35 5.77
N ILE A 81 9.44 -9.37 4.96
CA ILE A 81 10.45 -8.36 5.31
C ILE A 81 10.04 -7.61 6.59
N ILE A 82 8.77 -7.21 6.71
CA ILE A 82 8.25 -6.56 7.91
C ILE A 82 8.41 -7.46 9.15
N LYS A 83 8.05 -8.74 9.03
CA LYS A 83 8.19 -9.69 10.13
C LYS A 83 9.64 -9.92 10.54
N ASP A 84 10.54 -9.96 9.57
CA ASP A 84 11.97 -10.13 9.84
C ASP A 84 12.55 -8.86 10.48
N LEU A 85 12.11 -7.67 10.04
CA LEU A 85 12.49 -6.39 10.65
C LEU A 85 12.05 -6.24 12.12
N MET A 86 10.92 -6.86 12.48
CA MET A 86 10.36 -6.82 13.84
C MET A 86 11.06 -7.79 14.81
N LYS A 87 11.90 -8.68 14.32
CA LYS A 87 12.63 -9.66 15.12
C LYS A 87 14.08 -9.22 15.28
N PRO A 88 14.75 -9.65 16.34
CA PRO A 88 16.20 -9.57 16.41
C PRO A 88 16.81 -10.30 15.21
N ASP A 89 17.89 -9.76 14.64
CA ASP A 89 18.67 -10.42 13.60
C ASP A 89 19.44 -11.65 14.15
N GLU A 90 20.23 -12.29 13.29
CA GLU A 90 21.01 -13.49 13.65
C GLU A 90 22.06 -13.18 14.75
N ASP A 91 22.51 -11.93 14.85
CA ASP A 91 23.46 -11.45 15.84
C ASP A 91 22.76 -10.93 17.12
N GLY A 92 21.44 -10.93 17.17
CA GLY A 92 20.63 -10.44 18.29
C GLY A 92 20.41 -8.93 18.30
N ASN A 93 20.70 -8.23 17.19
CA ASN A 93 20.46 -6.80 17.09
C ASN A 93 18.97 -6.50 16.86
N ILE A 94 18.47 -5.46 17.49
CA ILE A 94 17.09 -5.01 17.39
C ILE A 94 17.02 -3.74 16.54
N THR A 95 16.08 -3.71 15.59
CA THR A 95 15.81 -2.50 14.81
C THR A 95 15.10 -1.47 15.68
N LYS A 96 15.67 -0.29 15.78
CA LYS A 96 15.09 0.86 16.50
C LYS A 96 14.84 2.03 15.56
N VAL A 97 13.80 2.80 15.86
CA VAL A 97 13.44 4.03 15.17
C VAL A 97 13.46 5.21 16.13
N TYR A 98 13.81 6.39 15.60
CA TYR A 98 13.83 7.61 16.39
C TYR A 98 12.42 8.16 16.59
N ASP A 99 12.02 8.33 17.82
CA ASP A 99 10.75 8.96 18.18
C ASP A 99 10.98 10.45 18.54
N LYS A 100 10.50 11.34 17.67
CA LYS A 100 10.61 12.80 17.88
C LYS A 100 9.89 13.30 19.14
N LYS A 101 8.88 12.58 19.63
CA LYS A 101 8.11 13.00 20.82
C LYS A 101 8.87 12.76 22.10
N THR A 102 9.58 11.66 22.17
CA THR A 102 10.38 11.26 23.36
C THR A 102 11.84 11.63 23.22
N ASP A 103 12.25 12.14 22.04
CA ASP A 103 13.64 12.45 21.70
C ASP A 103 14.60 11.29 21.96
N SER A 104 14.14 10.07 21.69
CA SER A 104 14.85 8.83 21.98
C SER A 104 14.57 7.74 20.94
N TYR A 105 15.44 6.73 20.91
CA TYR A 105 15.23 5.55 20.08
C TYR A 105 14.33 4.54 20.80
N LYS A 106 13.37 3.98 20.06
CA LYS A 106 12.47 2.91 20.53
C LYS A 106 12.50 1.74 19.55
N PRO A 107 12.18 0.51 19.97
CA PRO A 107 11.99 -0.60 19.05
C PRO A 107 10.97 -0.24 17.96
N VAL A 108 11.21 -0.71 16.74
CA VAL A 108 10.28 -0.51 15.62
C VAL A 108 8.92 -1.15 15.93
N ASP A 109 7.85 -0.46 15.58
CA ASP A 109 6.47 -0.93 15.71
C ASP A 109 5.80 -0.86 14.33
N PHE A 110 4.74 -1.64 14.08
CA PHE A 110 4.03 -1.65 12.79
C PHE A 110 3.63 -0.26 12.32
N LYS A 111 3.22 0.62 13.22
CA LYS A 111 2.86 2.02 12.91
C LYS A 111 4.02 2.90 12.43
N ASP A 112 5.25 2.44 12.61
CA ASP A 112 6.45 3.16 12.19
C ASP A 112 6.87 2.76 10.77
N ILE A 113 6.19 1.78 10.17
CA ILE A 113 6.48 1.23 8.84
C ILE A 113 5.48 1.80 7.83
N VAL A 114 5.98 2.31 6.73
CA VAL A 114 5.16 2.87 5.64
C VAL A 114 5.47 2.16 4.34
N ILE A 115 4.42 1.73 3.64
CA ILE A 115 4.50 1.15 2.30
C ILE A 115 4.02 2.20 1.30
N LEU A 116 4.87 2.54 0.35
CA LEU A 116 4.55 3.48 -0.72
C LEU A 116 4.30 2.72 -2.01
N LEU A 117 3.10 2.84 -2.55
CA LEU A 117 2.69 2.23 -3.81
C LEU A 117 2.56 3.29 -4.89
N ARG A 118 2.95 2.96 -6.12
CA ARG A 118 2.80 3.85 -7.27
C ARG A 118 1.33 4.06 -7.66
N ALA A 119 0.52 2.99 -7.58
CA ALA A 119 -0.91 3.02 -7.82
C ALA A 119 -1.63 2.39 -6.61
N THR A 120 -2.52 3.14 -5.95
CA THR A 120 -3.16 2.68 -4.72
C THR A 120 -4.48 1.99 -4.96
N SER A 121 -5.25 2.38 -5.99
CA SER A 121 -6.63 1.92 -6.18
C SER A 121 -6.76 0.40 -6.28
N ASN A 122 -5.90 -0.27 -7.06
CA ASN A 122 -5.98 -1.72 -7.28
C ASN A 122 -5.02 -2.50 -6.37
N TRP A 123 -3.92 -1.88 -5.97
CA TRP A 123 -2.86 -2.55 -5.23
C TRP A 123 -3.09 -2.54 -3.72
N ALA A 124 -3.56 -1.40 -3.18
CA ALA A 124 -3.68 -1.26 -1.74
C ALA A 124 -4.67 -2.25 -1.11
N PRO A 125 -5.85 -2.56 -1.69
CA PRO A 125 -6.73 -3.58 -1.13
C PRO A 125 -6.06 -4.95 -1.03
N VAL A 126 -5.36 -5.40 -2.09
CA VAL A 126 -4.66 -6.68 -2.11
C VAL A 126 -3.54 -6.72 -1.07
N PHE A 127 -2.77 -5.62 -0.93
CA PHE A 127 -1.75 -5.50 0.11
C PHE A 127 -2.34 -5.57 1.51
N VAL A 128 -3.44 -4.87 1.77
CA VAL A 128 -4.12 -4.89 3.07
C VAL A 128 -4.58 -6.31 3.41
N ASP A 129 -5.24 -6.99 2.48
CA ASP A 129 -5.76 -8.34 2.69
C ASP A 129 -4.62 -9.35 2.96
N GLU A 130 -3.56 -9.33 2.14
CA GLU A 130 -2.44 -10.26 2.31
C GLU A 130 -1.65 -9.98 3.61
N LEU A 131 -1.43 -8.72 3.96
CA LEU A 131 -0.75 -8.37 5.20
C LEU A 131 -1.58 -8.70 6.43
N MET A 132 -2.90 -8.49 6.41
CA MET A 132 -3.81 -8.91 7.48
C MET A 132 -3.85 -10.43 7.62
N ASN A 133 -3.85 -11.20 6.52
CA ASN A 133 -3.74 -12.67 6.54
C ASN A 133 -2.40 -13.15 7.14
N MET A 134 -1.40 -12.30 7.14
CA MET A 134 -0.11 -12.54 7.80
C MET A 134 -0.04 -12.00 9.23
N ASP A 135 -1.16 -11.62 9.86
CA ASP A 135 -1.23 -11.00 11.20
C ASP A 135 -0.46 -9.68 11.32
N ILE A 136 -0.33 -8.94 10.24
CA ILE A 136 0.28 -7.61 10.21
C ILE A 136 -0.84 -6.57 10.17
N PRO A 137 -1.08 -5.80 11.25
CA PRO A 137 -2.12 -4.78 11.28
C PRO A 137 -1.78 -3.69 10.26
N THR A 138 -2.60 -3.55 9.24
CA THR A 138 -2.36 -2.68 8.09
C THR A 138 -3.56 -1.77 7.87
N TYR A 139 -3.28 -0.51 7.56
CA TYR A 139 -4.26 0.49 7.18
C TYR A 139 -3.83 1.14 5.86
N ALA A 140 -4.76 1.25 4.92
CA ALA A 140 -4.56 2.01 3.69
C ALA A 140 -5.63 3.08 3.55
N ASP A 141 -5.20 4.33 3.37
CA ASP A 141 -6.08 5.43 2.99
C ASP A 141 -6.27 5.41 1.48
N THR A 142 -7.16 4.54 1.03
CA THR A 142 -7.41 4.37 -0.40
C THR A 142 -8.30 5.45 -0.99
N GLY A 143 -8.85 6.34 -0.17
CA GLY A 143 -9.76 7.42 -0.61
C GLY A 143 -11.00 6.92 -1.41
N VAL A 144 -11.04 5.62 -1.69
CA VAL A 144 -12.09 4.95 -2.45
C VAL A 144 -13.06 4.35 -1.45
N GLY A 145 -14.30 4.75 -1.51
CA GLY A 145 -15.33 3.99 -0.85
C GLY A 145 -16.28 4.74 0.06
N TYR A 146 -16.01 5.96 0.49
CA TYR A 146 -17.01 6.67 1.29
C TYR A 146 -18.34 6.81 0.52
N PHE A 147 -18.26 7.26 -0.74
CA PHE A 147 -19.43 7.38 -1.62
C PHE A 147 -19.86 6.07 -2.27
N ASP A 148 -19.03 5.02 -2.18
CA ASP A 148 -19.31 3.71 -2.75
C ASP A 148 -19.98 2.74 -1.79
N THR A 149 -20.01 3.06 -0.49
CA THR A 149 -20.70 2.24 0.49
C THR A 149 -22.21 2.22 0.21
N ILE A 150 -22.84 1.06 0.47
CA ILE A 150 -24.25 0.86 0.18
C ILE A 150 -25.14 1.83 0.95
N GLU A 151 -24.74 2.22 2.15
CA GLU A 151 -25.42 3.18 3.00
C GLU A 151 -25.45 4.56 2.37
N ILE A 152 -24.31 5.04 1.89
CA ILE A 152 -24.20 6.35 1.24
C ILE A 152 -24.94 6.35 -0.10
N LYS A 153 -24.77 5.29 -0.92
CA LYS A 153 -25.50 5.13 -2.17
C LYS A 153 -27.02 5.13 -1.96
N THR A 154 -27.50 4.51 -0.89
CA THR A 154 -28.92 4.51 -0.53
C THR A 154 -29.41 5.91 -0.15
N ILE A 155 -28.64 6.65 0.65
CA ILE A 155 -28.98 8.03 1.03
C ILE A 155 -28.95 8.96 -0.19
N LEU A 156 -27.95 8.83 -1.07
CA LEU A 156 -27.88 9.60 -2.32
C LEU A 156 -29.07 9.29 -3.22
N SER A 157 -29.46 8.01 -3.33
CA SER A 157 -30.66 7.60 -4.09
C SER A 157 -31.94 8.19 -3.47
N LEU A 158 -32.04 8.24 -2.14
CA LEU A 158 -33.15 8.89 -1.45
C LEU A 158 -33.23 10.38 -1.78
N LEU A 159 -32.11 11.09 -1.77
CA LEU A 159 -32.05 12.51 -2.15
C LEU A 159 -32.46 12.72 -3.61
N GLN A 160 -32.04 11.82 -4.52
CA GLN A 160 -32.41 11.88 -5.92
C GLN A 160 -33.92 11.72 -6.14
N ILE A 161 -34.60 10.82 -5.41
CA ILE A 161 -36.06 10.66 -5.54
C ILE A 161 -36.84 11.79 -4.87
N ILE A 162 -36.27 12.45 -3.87
CA ILE A 162 -36.87 13.67 -3.29
C ILE A 162 -36.84 14.82 -4.30
N ASP A 163 -35.76 14.96 -5.05
CA ASP A 163 -35.62 15.95 -6.11
C ASP A 163 -36.50 15.59 -7.32
N ASN A 164 -36.43 14.33 -7.78
CA ASN A 164 -37.22 13.85 -8.89
C ASN A 164 -37.74 12.42 -8.67
N PRO A 165 -39.01 12.23 -8.28
CA PRO A 165 -39.60 10.92 -7.96
C PRO A 165 -39.82 10.01 -9.20
N MET A 166 -39.62 10.50 -10.41
CA MET A 166 -39.81 9.75 -11.63
C MET A 166 -38.58 8.94 -12.07
N GLN A 167 -37.60 8.78 -11.18
CA GLN A 167 -36.38 8.01 -11.44
C GLN A 167 -36.51 6.59 -10.89
N ASP A 168 -36.69 5.61 -11.75
CA ASP A 168 -36.96 4.23 -11.38
C ASP A 168 -35.78 3.55 -10.64
N ILE A 169 -34.53 3.81 -11.07
CA ILE A 169 -33.33 3.16 -10.48
C ILE A 169 -33.11 3.63 -9.04
N PRO A 170 -33.04 4.94 -8.72
CA PRO A 170 -32.96 5.41 -7.35
C PRO A 170 -34.14 4.97 -6.47
N LEU A 171 -35.36 4.98 -7.03
CA LEU A 171 -36.56 4.53 -6.33
C LEU A 171 -36.45 3.06 -5.93
N LEU A 172 -36.05 2.21 -6.85
CA LEU A 172 -35.87 0.78 -6.61
C LEU A 172 -34.75 0.54 -5.57
N ALA A 173 -33.64 1.28 -5.67
CA ALA A 173 -32.53 1.20 -4.71
C ALA A 173 -32.98 1.51 -3.28
N VAL A 174 -33.80 2.56 -3.09
CA VAL A 174 -34.36 2.94 -1.79
C VAL A 174 -35.35 1.89 -1.29
N LEU A 175 -36.27 1.43 -2.11
CA LEU A 175 -37.28 0.43 -1.71
C LEU A 175 -36.66 -0.92 -1.30
N LYS A 176 -35.57 -1.35 -1.97
CA LYS A 176 -34.84 -2.57 -1.62
C LYS A 176 -33.83 -2.38 -0.47
N SER A 177 -33.66 -1.18 0.01
CA SER A 177 -32.73 -0.91 1.10
C SER A 177 -33.27 -1.44 2.45
N PRO A 178 -32.37 -1.66 3.44
CA PRO A 178 -32.77 -2.04 4.80
C PRO A 178 -33.70 -1.02 5.47
N MET A 179 -33.80 0.20 4.95
CA MET A 179 -34.69 1.25 5.48
C MET A 179 -36.17 0.94 5.28
N TYR A 180 -36.53 0.26 4.19
CA TYR A 180 -37.92 -0.05 3.84
C TYR A 180 -38.23 -1.55 3.83
N SER A 181 -37.22 -2.41 3.73
CA SER A 181 -37.35 -3.89 3.80
C SER A 181 -38.43 -4.48 2.89
N PHE A 182 -38.54 -3.99 1.64
CA PHE A 182 -39.43 -4.54 0.63
C PHE A 182 -38.79 -5.68 -0.14
#